data_7f720b2feb883be17446243c86dd2e90
#
_entry.id   7f720b2feb883be17446243c86dd2e90
#
_cell.length_a   1.000
_cell.length_b   1.000
_cell.length_c   1.000
_cell.angle_alpha   90.00
_cell.angle_beta   90.00
_cell.angle_gamma   90.00
#
_symmetry.space_group_name_H-M   'P 1'
#
loop_
_entity.id
_entity.type
_entity.pdbx_description
1 polymer ?
#
loop_
_entity_poly.entity_id
_entity_poly.type
_entity_poly.pdbx_seq_one_letter_code
_entity_poly.pdbx_strand_id
1 'polypeptide(L)'
;MKFTKWRLSLLSLSLMACSQLGYAQGSPDVIDRLMKEFSPSTLSPEAQRKEFEWFREAAKPYKGKKIMVVSETIDTHTYESEVMAKLFSELTGIELVHELTGEDDVVKKIETQVRTGTHLYDAYINDSDLIGWHYRQGKVMNLTDFMKGEGKAVTLPTLDVNDFIGKSFTTAPDGKLYQLPDQQFANLYWYRKDWFDRPDLQKKFMEIYKYKLDVPVNWSAYEDIAEFFTVHVKELDGKKVYGHMDYGRKDPSLGWRFSDAWFSMAGSGDKGLPNGKPVDEWGIRVEGCSPVGASVERGGDMNGPAANYAVTKFIDWLNKYAPPEAKQMDFGTAGSIPSKGNIAQQVFWYTAFTASMNKPNLPVTNADGTPKWRMAPSPHGAYWQSGMKLGYQDAGSWTLVKGTPPENMKAAWLYAQFAVAKATSLKKTLVGLTPIRESDIASKAMTDAAPKLGGLVEFYRSPARKLWTPTGTNVPDYPNLAPLWWSNIGSAIRGEVPVQTALNNMANQADDIMGQLEKGGSMTKCGPKLNKKQPAEAWYKKGSAPFPKLANEKPKGETQSYENSLKHNW
;
A
#
# COMPACT_ATOMS: atom_id res chain seq x y z
N MET A 1 15.60 67.49 17.68
CA MET A 1 14.60 68.39 18.37
C MET A 1 13.42 67.57 18.78
N LYS A 2 13.13 67.64 20.06
CA LYS A 2 11.95 67.21 20.86
C LYS A 2 11.68 65.70 21.03
N PHE A 3 12.10 65.26 22.20
CA PHE A 3 11.61 64.15 23.01
C PHE A 3 10.13 64.32 23.34
N THR A 4 9.39 63.19 23.33
CA THR A 4 8.24 63.11 24.21
C THR A 4 8.20 61.69 24.84
N LYS A 5 8.51 61.66 26.14
CA LYS A 5 8.33 60.54 27.07
C LYS A 5 6.83 60.39 27.36
N TRP A 6 6.32 59.15 27.39
CA TRP A 6 5.15 58.82 28.23
C TRP A 6 5.30 57.40 28.77
N ARG A 7 5.61 57.34 30.01
CA ARG A 7 5.06 56.73 31.25
C ARG A 7 4.77 55.22 31.19
N LEU A 8 5.62 54.52 31.98
CA LEU A 8 5.32 53.27 32.64
C LEU A 8 4.03 53.41 33.46
N SER A 9 3.18 52.44 33.33
CA SER A 9 2.21 52.07 34.39
C SER A 9 2.44 50.62 34.75
N LEU A 10 2.99 50.42 35.94
CA LEU A 10 2.93 49.17 36.68
C LEU A 10 1.44 48.88 36.99
N LEU A 11 0.99 47.70 36.61
CA LEU A 11 -0.10 47.03 37.32
C LEU A 11 0.31 45.58 37.55
N SER A 12 0.44 45.37 38.80
CA SER A 12 0.75 44.21 39.59
C SER A 12 -0.07 42.96 39.28
N LEU A 13 0.61 41.84 39.48
CA LEU A 13 0.13 40.59 40.11
C LEU A 13 -1.37 40.28 39.97
N SER A 14 -1.66 39.30 39.20
CA SER A 14 -2.75 38.38 39.56
C SER A 14 -2.47 36.99 39.04
N LEU A 15 -2.20 36.11 39.97
CA LEU A 15 -2.48 34.68 40.02
C LEU A 15 -2.00 33.83 38.83
N MET A 16 -0.83 33.23 39.02
CA MET A 16 -0.62 31.82 38.65
C MET A 16 -1.70 30.98 39.35
N ALA A 17 -2.82 30.82 38.70
CA ALA A 17 -3.65 29.66 38.91
C ALA A 17 -3.05 28.57 38.04
N CYS A 18 -2.14 27.74 38.59
CA CYS A 18 -1.91 26.39 38.10
C CYS A 18 -3.27 25.69 38.11
N SER A 19 -3.97 25.76 36.99
CA SER A 19 -4.99 24.77 36.71
C SER A 19 -4.25 23.45 36.55
N GLN A 20 -4.08 22.70 37.64
CA GLN A 20 -4.03 21.27 37.58
C GLN A 20 -5.32 20.87 36.86
N LEU A 21 -5.24 20.72 35.54
CA LEU A 21 -6.20 19.92 34.83
C LEU A 21 -6.02 18.50 35.37
N GLY A 22 -6.73 18.23 36.46
CA GLY A 22 -6.98 16.89 36.92
C GLY A 22 -7.56 16.15 35.71
N TYR A 23 -6.78 15.27 35.13
CA TYR A 23 -7.30 14.30 34.16
C TYR A 23 -8.35 13.49 34.93
N ALA A 24 -9.61 13.87 34.73
CA ALA A 24 -10.74 13.16 35.28
C ALA A 24 -10.68 11.72 34.80
N GLN A 25 -10.86 10.76 35.70
CA GLN A 25 -11.22 9.39 35.36
C GLN A 25 -12.26 9.44 34.26
N GLY A 26 -12.03 8.71 33.15
CA GLY A 26 -12.90 8.72 31.97
C GLY A 26 -14.37 8.72 32.37
N SER A 27 -15.05 9.79 32.09
CA SER A 27 -16.47 9.96 32.44
C SER A 27 -17.31 9.10 31.49
N PRO A 28 -18.51 8.66 31.89
CA PRO A 28 -19.47 7.99 30.97
C PRO A 28 -19.67 8.75 29.65
N ASP A 29 -19.54 10.07 29.71
CA ASP A 29 -19.61 10.97 28.56
C ASP A 29 -18.54 10.70 27.46
N VAL A 30 -17.30 10.28 27.82
CA VAL A 30 -16.28 9.92 26.83
C VAL A 30 -16.72 8.73 25.99
N ILE A 31 -17.25 7.68 26.62
CA ILE A 31 -17.72 6.47 25.89
C ILE A 31 -18.92 6.83 25.01
N ASP A 32 -19.82 7.69 25.45
CA ASP A 32 -20.95 8.12 24.63
C ASP A 32 -20.48 8.93 23.40
N ARG A 33 -19.44 9.76 23.55
CA ARG A 33 -18.80 10.44 22.40
C ARG A 33 -18.13 9.47 21.45
N LEU A 34 -17.44 8.44 21.96
CA LEU A 34 -16.86 7.37 21.15
C LEU A 34 -17.93 6.58 20.38
N MET A 35 -19.02 6.22 21.04
CA MET A 35 -20.16 5.54 20.42
C MET A 35 -20.76 6.37 19.26
N LYS A 36 -20.83 7.68 19.42
CA LYS A 36 -21.31 8.59 18.38
C LYS A 36 -20.30 8.73 17.23
N GLU A 37 -19.03 8.95 17.55
CA GLU A 37 -17.97 9.13 16.53
C GLU A 37 -17.79 7.87 15.67
N PHE A 38 -17.72 6.70 16.31
CA PHE A 38 -17.48 5.43 15.63
C PHE A 38 -18.77 4.72 15.20
N SER A 39 -19.81 5.49 14.87
CA SER A 39 -21.03 4.99 14.24
C SER A 39 -20.94 5.23 12.71
N PRO A 40 -21.32 4.24 11.86
CA PRO A 40 -21.79 2.90 12.20
C PRO A 40 -20.64 1.97 12.64
N SER A 41 -21.00 0.89 13.37
CA SER A 41 -20.09 -0.20 13.74
C SER A 41 -20.65 -1.53 13.26
N THR A 42 -19.78 -2.54 13.12
CA THR A 42 -20.19 -3.94 12.87
C THR A 42 -20.70 -4.62 14.14
N LEU A 43 -20.45 -4.02 15.30
CA LEU A 43 -20.91 -4.51 16.61
C LEU A 43 -22.29 -3.97 16.97
N SER A 44 -23.01 -4.69 17.84
CA SER A 44 -24.17 -4.10 18.52
C SER A 44 -23.72 -2.96 19.44
N PRO A 45 -24.59 -1.98 19.76
CA PRO A 45 -24.23 -0.90 20.67
C PRO A 45 -23.66 -1.38 22.02
N GLU A 46 -24.20 -2.46 22.59
CA GLU A 46 -23.72 -3.04 23.84
C GLU A 46 -22.33 -3.66 23.69
N ALA A 47 -22.07 -4.37 22.59
CA ALA A 47 -20.77 -4.97 22.31
C ALA A 47 -19.70 -3.90 22.03
N GLN A 48 -20.06 -2.85 21.28
CA GLN A 48 -19.17 -1.72 21.00
C GLN A 48 -18.80 -0.98 22.29
N ARG A 49 -19.77 -0.71 23.18
CA ARG A 49 -19.54 -0.10 24.49
C ARG A 49 -18.59 -0.95 25.34
N LYS A 50 -18.78 -2.27 25.37
CA LYS A 50 -17.91 -3.21 26.11
C LYS A 50 -16.46 -3.18 25.62
N GLU A 51 -16.22 -3.03 24.32
CA GLU A 51 -14.84 -2.86 23.81
C GLU A 51 -14.21 -1.56 24.31
N PHE A 52 -14.91 -0.43 24.30
CA PHE A 52 -14.39 0.83 24.84
C PHE A 52 -14.16 0.76 26.36
N GLU A 53 -15.06 0.13 27.10
CA GLU A 53 -14.87 -0.12 28.54
C GLU A 53 -13.65 -0.99 28.80
N TRP A 54 -13.42 -2.02 27.97
CA TRP A 54 -12.24 -2.85 28.09
C TRP A 54 -10.95 -2.07 27.85
N PHE A 55 -10.87 -1.19 26.83
CA PHE A 55 -9.70 -0.35 26.60
C PHE A 55 -9.41 0.56 27.80
N ARG A 56 -10.44 1.16 28.37
CA ARG A 56 -10.33 2.00 29.57
C ARG A 56 -9.75 1.21 30.76
N GLU A 57 -10.25 0.02 31.00
CA GLU A 57 -9.78 -0.84 32.11
C GLU A 57 -8.35 -1.34 31.88
N ALA A 58 -8.06 -1.87 30.69
CA ALA A 58 -6.74 -2.40 30.32
C ALA A 58 -5.64 -1.34 30.34
N ALA A 59 -6.00 -0.07 30.10
CA ALA A 59 -5.07 1.05 30.08
C ALA A 59 -4.73 1.62 31.47
N LYS A 60 -5.47 1.28 32.53
CA LYS A 60 -5.26 1.85 33.88
C LYS A 60 -3.80 1.83 34.37
N PRO A 61 -3.00 0.74 34.17
CA PRO A 61 -1.61 0.69 34.59
C PRO A 61 -0.70 1.69 33.85
N TYR A 62 -1.15 2.19 32.71
CA TYR A 62 -0.35 3.03 31.78
C TYR A 62 -0.81 4.51 31.79
N LYS A 63 -1.75 4.86 32.63
CA LYS A 63 -2.24 6.25 32.76
C LYS A 63 -1.08 7.21 33.03
N GLY A 64 -1.05 8.32 32.29
CA GLY A 64 0.02 9.33 32.35
C GLY A 64 1.30 8.97 31.61
N LYS A 65 1.39 7.79 30.99
CA LYS A 65 2.48 7.48 30.07
C LYS A 65 2.35 8.30 28.80
N LYS A 66 3.50 8.71 28.26
CA LYS A 66 3.58 9.35 26.95
C LYS A 66 4.04 8.33 25.92
N ILE A 67 3.26 8.22 24.84
CA ILE A 67 3.51 7.31 23.72
C ILE A 67 3.67 8.12 22.46
N MET A 68 4.71 7.81 21.70
CA MET A 68 4.96 8.41 20.39
C MET A 68 4.86 7.36 19.30
N VAL A 69 4.01 7.63 18.32
CA VAL A 69 3.86 6.78 17.13
C VAL A 69 3.99 7.62 15.87
N VAL A 70 4.37 7.00 14.77
CA VAL A 70 4.59 7.69 13.49
C VAL A 70 3.98 6.92 12.34
N SER A 71 3.43 7.63 11.36
CA SER A 71 2.95 7.09 10.08
C SER A 71 3.09 8.11 8.95
N GLU A 72 2.80 7.66 7.73
CA GLU A 72 2.70 8.53 6.57
C GLU A 72 1.47 9.45 6.63
N THR A 73 1.50 10.52 5.83
CA THR A 73 0.40 11.50 5.77
C THR A 73 -0.58 11.12 4.67
N ILE A 74 -1.63 10.38 5.03
CA ILE A 74 -2.78 10.06 4.18
C ILE A 74 -4.09 10.29 4.95
N ASP A 75 -5.24 10.28 4.27
CA ASP A 75 -6.54 10.58 4.89
C ASP A 75 -6.85 9.69 6.11
N THR A 76 -6.54 8.39 6.04
CA THR A 76 -6.72 7.43 7.14
C THR A 76 -5.89 7.82 8.37
N HIS A 77 -4.59 8.06 8.18
CA HIS A 77 -3.68 8.39 9.29
C HIS A 77 -3.92 9.81 9.85
N THR A 78 -4.38 10.73 8.99
CA THR A 78 -4.84 12.05 9.45
C THR A 78 -6.03 11.91 10.40
N TYR A 79 -7.00 11.06 10.08
CA TYR A 79 -8.11 10.76 10.98
C TYR A 79 -7.65 10.08 12.28
N GLU A 80 -6.68 9.18 12.20
CA GLU A 80 -6.08 8.55 13.38
C GLU A 80 -5.38 9.57 14.28
N SER A 81 -4.57 10.44 13.73
CA SER A 81 -3.82 11.46 14.49
C SER A 81 -4.74 12.53 15.07
N GLU A 82 -5.67 13.06 14.28
CA GLU A 82 -6.48 14.21 14.67
C GLU A 82 -7.71 13.85 15.50
N VAL A 83 -8.26 12.65 15.34
CA VAL A 83 -9.50 12.21 15.99
C VAL A 83 -9.26 11.04 16.93
N MET A 84 -8.75 9.91 16.40
CA MET A 84 -8.67 8.67 17.17
C MET A 84 -7.66 8.77 18.32
N ALA A 85 -6.50 9.38 18.10
CA ALA A 85 -5.47 9.56 19.12
C ALA A 85 -5.96 10.41 20.31
N LYS A 86 -6.70 11.47 20.02
CA LYS A 86 -7.29 12.34 21.06
C LYS A 86 -8.34 11.59 21.88
N LEU A 87 -9.27 10.91 21.21
CA LEU A 87 -10.31 10.13 21.88
C LEU A 87 -9.73 8.96 22.68
N PHE A 88 -8.69 8.29 22.17
CA PHE A 88 -7.96 7.27 22.91
C PHE A 88 -7.31 7.86 24.17
N SER A 89 -6.63 9.01 24.06
CA SER A 89 -6.01 9.69 25.20
C SER A 89 -7.04 10.10 26.26
N GLU A 90 -8.19 10.61 25.85
CA GLU A 90 -9.28 10.95 26.76
C GLU A 90 -9.88 9.71 27.45
N LEU A 91 -10.05 8.60 26.72
CA LEU A 91 -10.58 7.36 27.26
C LEU A 91 -9.65 6.71 28.28
N THR A 92 -8.35 6.72 27.99
CA THR A 92 -7.35 5.90 28.70
C THR A 92 -6.49 6.68 29.69
N GLY A 93 -6.35 7.98 29.49
CA GLY A 93 -5.40 8.80 30.21
C GLY A 93 -3.93 8.59 29.80
N ILE A 94 -3.67 7.88 28.69
CA ILE A 94 -2.36 7.78 28.05
C ILE A 94 -2.18 9.01 27.15
N GLU A 95 -1.06 9.73 27.28
CA GLU A 95 -0.73 10.83 26.36
C GLU A 95 -0.18 10.23 25.06
N LEU A 96 -0.97 10.29 24.00
CA LEU A 96 -0.57 9.77 22.69
C LEU A 96 -0.26 10.91 21.72
N VAL A 97 0.92 10.85 21.12
CA VAL A 97 1.32 11.71 20.01
C VAL A 97 1.47 10.85 18.77
N HIS A 98 0.64 11.09 17.77
CA HIS A 98 0.71 10.43 16.45
C HIS A 98 1.29 11.43 15.43
N GLU A 99 2.57 11.28 15.16
CA GLU A 99 3.30 12.11 14.19
C GLU A 99 2.97 11.65 12.76
N LEU A 100 2.72 12.62 11.88
CA LEU A 100 2.54 12.41 10.44
C LEU A 100 3.73 12.97 9.67
N THR A 101 4.27 12.21 8.73
CA THR A 101 5.40 12.62 7.89
C THR A 101 5.30 12.00 6.50
N GLY A 102 6.32 12.15 5.65
CA GLY A 102 6.40 11.40 4.39
C GLY A 102 6.70 9.92 4.65
N GLU A 103 6.19 9.04 3.80
CA GLU A 103 6.41 7.59 3.94
C GLU A 103 7.88 7.21 4.06
N ASP A 104 8.73 7.74 3.16
CA ASP A 104 10.18 7.55 3.20
C ASP A 104 10.82 7.97 4.53
N ASP A 105 10.32 9.06 5.11
CA ASP A 105 10.82 9.55 6.38
C ASP A 105 10.44 8.61 7.52
N VAL A 106 9.27 7.96 7.46
CA VAL A 106 8.91 6.88 8.39
C VAL A 106 9.95 5.77 8.32
N VAL A 107 10.22 5.25 7.11
CA VAL A 107 11.19 4.17 6.90
C VAL A 107 12.57 4.54 7.42
N LYS A 108 13.09 5.73 7.08
CA LYS A 108 14.42 6.21 7.51
C LYS A 108 14.52 6.40 9.01
N LYS A 109 13.49 6.96 9.65
CA LYS A 109 13.44 7.15 11.11
C LYS A 109 13.46 5.82 11.84
N ILE A 110 12.66 4.85 11.39
CA ILE A 110 12.61 3.52 11.99
C ILE A 110 13.87 2.72 11.71
N GLU A 111 14.43 2.80 10.50
CA GLU A 111 15.73 2.20 10.21
C GLU A 111 16.81 2.72 11.15
N THR A 112 16.86 4.04 11.34
CA THR A 112 17.80 4.68 12.28
C THR A 112 17.61 4.15 13.69
N GLN A 113 16.37 4.11 14.19
CA GLN A 113 16.06 3.55 15.52
C GLN A 113 16.50 2.09 15.65
N VAL A 114 16.22 1.25 14.65
CA VAL A 114 16.58 -0.18 14.64
C VAL A 114 18.10 -0.38 14.62
N ARG A 115 18.83 0.42 13.85
CA ARG A 115 20.29 0.31 13.70
C ARG A 115 21.05 0.85 14.91
N THR A 116 20.64 1.99 15.44
CA THR A 116 21.36 2.68 16.54
C THR A 116 20.92 2.21 17.92
N GLY A 117 19.74 1.61 18.05
CA GLY A 117 19.11 1.30 19.33
C GLY A 117 18.54 2.54 20.05
N THR A 118 18.53 3.71 19.41
CA THR A 118 17.92 4.93 19.98
C THR A 118 16.41 4.81 19.93
N HIS A 119 15.74 4.94 21.07
CA HIS A 119 14.30 4.90 21.16
C HIS A 119 13.70 6.28 20.83
N LEU A 120 12.98 6.36 19.72
CA LEU A 120 12.27 7.56 19.26
C LEU A 120 10.75 7.34 19.26
N TYR A 121 10.31 6.20 18.71
CA TYR A 121 8.90 5.83 18.56
C TYR A 121 8.62 4.49 19.23
N ASP A 122 7.44 4.38 19.83
CA ASP A 122 6.97 3.18 20.52
C ASP A 122 6.34 2.17 19.54
N ALA A 123 5.71 2.69 18.49
CA ALA A 123 5.18 1.93 17.36
C ALA A 123 5.15 2.81 16.10
N TYR A 124 4.96 2.17 14.95
CA TYR A 124 4.79 2.88 13.69
C TYR A 124 3.87 2.12 12.74
N ILE A 125 3.30 2.83 11.77
CA ILE A 125 2.63 2.24 10.61
C ILE A 125 3.51 2.43 9.40
N ASN A 126 3.71 1.36 8.65
CA ASN A 126 4.26 1.37 7.30
C ASN A 126 3.79 0.10 6.56
N ASP A 127 4.13 0.02 5.28
CA ASP A 127 3.68 -1.03 4.41
C ASP A 127 4.20 -2.41 4.79
N SER A 128 3.43 -3.43 4.47
CA SER A 128 3.78 -4.82 4.76
C SER A 128 4.96 -5.33 3.94
N ASP A 129 5.42 -4.60 2.93
CA ASP A 129 6.63 -4.94 2.17
C ASP A 129 7.93 -4.88 3.01
N LEU A 130 7.91 -4.23 4.18
CA LEU A 130 8.96 -4.33 5.19
C LEU A 130 9.00 -5.68 5.94
N ILE A 131 8.01 -6.56 5.78
CA ILE A 131 7.90 -7.82 6.52
C ILE A 131 9.14 -8.71 6.38
N GLY A 132 9.73 -8.76 5.19
CA GLY A 132 10.93 -9.52 4.91
C GLY A 132 12.15 -9.06 5.71
N TRP A 133 12.29 -7.76 5.88
CA TRP A 133 13.32 -7.13 6.70
C TRP A 133 13.05 -7.34 8.20
N HIS A 134 11.82 -7.06 8.65
CA HIS A 134 11.40 -7.25 10.04
C HIS A 134 11.66 -8.67 10.55
N TYR A 135 11.24 -9.66 9.77
CA TYR A 135 11.39 -11.08 10.11
C TYR A 135 12.86 -11.48 10.24
N ARG A 136 13.72 -11.04 9.29
CA ARG A 136 15.13 -11.45 9.23
C ARG A 136 16.01 -10.74 10.26
N GLN A 137 15.77 -9.47 10.49
CA GLN A 137 16.51 -8.67 11.48
C GLN A 137 16.18 -9.06 12.92
N GLY A 138 14.96 -9.53 13.17
CA GLY A 138 14.52 -9.89 14.51
C GLY A 138 14.42 -8.70 15.49
N LYS A 139 14.31 -7.47 14.98
CA LYS A 139 14.26 -6.22 15.76
C LYS A 139 12.85 -5.69 16.03
N VAL A 140 11.83 -6.35 15.48
CA VAL A 140 10.43 -6.07 15.76
C VAL A 140 9.79 -7.22 16.53
N MET A 141 8.66 -6.95 17.16
CA MET A 141 7.93 -7.94 17.95
C MET A 141 7.24 -8.96 17.05
N ASN A 142 7.36 -10.21 17.40
CA ASN A 142 6.47 -11.25 16.90
C ASN A 142 5.15 -11.12 17.65
N LEU A 143 4.13 -10.57 16.99
CA LEU A 143 2.84 -10.29 17.62
C LEU A 143 2.10 -11.55 18.04
N THR A 144 2.26 -12.66 17.29
CA THR A 144 1.65 -13.94 17.67
C THR A 144 2.12 -14.43 19.05
N ASP A 145 3.43 -14.33 19.30
CA ASP A 145 4.01 -14.74 20.59
C ASP A 145 3.73 -13.68 21.67
N PHE A 146 3.78 -12.40 21.31
CA PHE A 146 3.47 -11.28 22.22
C PHE A 146 2.04 -11.38 22.78
N MET A 147 1.05 -11.56 21.93
CA MET A 147 -0.34 -11.70 22.34
C MET A 147 -0.61 -12.89 23.27
N LYS A 148 0.18 -13.95 23.14
CA LYS A 148 0.05 -15.15 24.01
C LYS A 148 0.85 -15.03 25.31
N GLY A 149 1.89 -14.19 25.32
CA GLY A 149 2.84 -14.01 26.41
C GLY A 149 2.64 -12.69 27.14
N GLU A 150 3.65 -11.83 27.07
CA GLU A 150 3.73 -10.58 27.85
C GLU A 150 2.67 -9.53 27.49
N GLY A 151 2.12 -9.58 26.28
CA GLY A 151 1.01 -8.71 25.82
C GLY A 151 -0.38 -9.26 26.10
N LYS A 152 -0.51 -10.47 26.66
CA LYS A 152 -1.81 -11.13 26.83
C LYS A 152 -2.84 -10.29 27.58
N ALA A 153 -2.42 -9.66 28.67
CA ALA A 153 -3.32 -8.86 29.52
C ALA A 153 -3.81 -7.56 28.86
N VAL A 154 -3.10 -7.11 27.82
CA VAL A 154 -3.42 -5.90 27.03
C VAL A 154 -3.83 -6.23 25.58
N THR A 155 -4.14 -7.49 25.31
CA THR A 155 -4.70 -7.90 24.02
C THR A 155 -6.22 -8.01 24.13
N LEU A 156 -6.91 -7.24 23.28
CA LEU A 156 -8.36 -7.20 23.22
C LEU A 156 -8.93 -8.60 22.92
N PRO A 157 -9.80 -9.15 23.78
CA PRO A 157 -10.33 -10.51 23.59
C PRO A 157 -11.10 -10.70 22.27
N THR A 158 -11.67 -9.61 21.75
CA THR A 158 -12.46 -9.56 20.51
C THR A 158 -11.65 -9.07 19.31
N LEU A 159 -10.32 -8.97 19.41
CA LEU A 159 -9.44 -8.47 18.34
C LEU A 159 -9.63 -9.22 17.01
N ASP A 160 -9.85 -10.54 17.07
CA ASP A 160 -10.14 -11.39 15.91
C ASP A 160 -9.19 -11.16 14.72
N VAL A 161 -7.97 -11.62 14.87
CA VAL A 161 -6.93 -11.46 13.84
C VAL A 161 -7.25 -12.15 12.51
N ASN A 162 -8.22 -13.06 12.47
CA ASN A 162 -8.63 -13.74 11.25
C ASN A 162 -9.60 -12.93 10.40
N ASP A 163 -10.20 -11.90 10.97
CA ASP A 163 -11.10 -10.98 10.29
C ASP A 163 -10.37 -9.88 9.50
N PHE A 164 -9.03 -9.77 9.66
CA PHE A 164 -8.26 -8.80 8.89
C PHE A 164 -8.03 -9.27 7.45
N ILE A 165 -8.37 -8.43 6.49
CA ILE A 165 -8.12 -8.63 5.06
C ILE A 165 -6.61 -8.80 4.81
N GLY A 166 -5.79 -7.96 5.44
CA GLY A 166 -4.34 -7.93 5.28
C GLY A 166 -3.55 -8.96 6.10
N LYS A 167 -4.19 -9.92 6.78
CA LYS A 167 -3.49 -10.87 7.65
C LYS A 167 -2.36 -11.63 6.94
N SER A 168 -2.60 -12.09 5.71
CA SER A 168 -1.59 -12.84 4.95
C SER A 168 -0.37 -11.98 4.59
N PHE A 169 -0.57 -10.68 4.39
CA PHE A 169 0.49 -9.72 4.05
C PHE A 169 1.40 -9.42 5.24
N THR A 170 0.90 -9.57 6.45
CA THR A 170 1.59 -9.27 7.72
C THR A 170 2.09 -10.51 8.44
N THR A 171 1.97 -11.68 7.77
CA THR A 171 2.44 -12.97 8.27
C THR A 171 3.76 -13.34 7.59
N ALA A 172 4.80 -13.57 8.39
CA ALA A 172 6.13 -13.93 7.92
C ALA A 172 6.24 -15.41 7.51
N PRO A 173 7.35 -15.85 6.89
CA PRO A 173 7.57 -17.25 6.48
C PRO A 173 7.45 -18.31 7.60
N ASP A 174 7.61 -17.91 8.85
CA ASP A 174 7.41 -18.79 10.01
C ASP A 174 5.94 -18.96 10.43
N GLY A 175 4.99 -18.41 9.66
CA GLY A 175 3.57 -18.47 9.93
C GLY A 175 3.09 -17.56 11.07
N LYS A 176 3.93 -16.66 11.55
CA LYS A 176 3.62 -15.75 12.65
C LYS A 176 3.39 -14.34 12.18
N LEU A 177 2.49 -13.65 12.89
CA LEU A 177 2.15 -12.24 12.65
C LEU A 177 3.25 -11.34 13.22
N TYR A 178 3.77 -10.43 12.42
CA TYR A 178 4.78 -9.44 12.84
C TYR A 178 4.26 -7.99 12.77
N GLN A 179 3.16 -7.78 12.06
CA GLN A 179 2.51 -6.48 11.93
C GLN A 179 1.00 -6.67 12.15
N LEU A 180 0.32 -5.67 12.71
CA LEU A 180 -1.14 -5.68 12.85
C LEU A 180 -1.73 -4.87 11.69
N PRO A 181 -2.52 -5.48 10.79
CA PRO A 181 -3.10 -4.78 9.65
C PRO A 181 -3.92 -3.57 10.10
N ASP A 182 -3.67 -2.43 9.47
CA ASP A 182 -4.33 -1.16 9.73
C ASP A 182 -5.20 -0.69 8.57
N GLN A 183 -4.72 -0.89 7.36
CA GLN A 183 -5.42 -0.56 6.12
C GLN A 183 -4.94 -1.46 4.99
N GLN A 184 -5.64 -1.40 3.86
CA GLN A 184 -5.33 -2.26 2.71
C GLN A 184 -5.20 -1.41 1.45
N PHE A 185 -4.07 -1.58 0.75
CA PHE A 185 -3.82 -0.98 -0.55
C PHE A 185 -3.81 -2.06 -1.62
N ALA A 186 -4.53 -1.83 -2.71
CA ALA A 186 -4.44 -2.66 -3.90
C ALA A 186 -4.35 -1.77 -5.13
N ASN A 187 -3.41 -2.02 -6.01
CA ASN A 187 -3.45 -1.37 -7.28
C ASN A 187 -4.46 -2.09 -8.18
N LEU A 188 -5.33 -1.31 -8.77
CA LEU A 188 -6.44 -1.79 -9.56
C LEU A 188 -6.47 -1.07 -10.90
N TYR A 189 -7.04 -1.74 -11.89
CA TYR A 189 -7.42 -1.10 -13.12
C TYR A 189 -8.58 -0.14 -12.88
N TRP A 190 -8.42 1.11 -13.30
CA TRP A 190 -9.42 2.17 -13.23
C TRP A 190 -9.73 2.67 -14.64
N TYR A 191 -10.99 2.92 -14.96
CA TYR A 191 -11.41 3.39 -16.27
C TYR A 191 -12.62 4.31 -16.21
N ARG A 192 -12.77 5.16 -17.21
CA ARG A 192 -13.94 6.03 -17.42
C ARG A 192 -15.10 5.22 -17.99
N LYS A 193 -15.91 4.66 -17.08
CA LYS A 193 -17.06 3.84 -17.47
C LYS A 193 -18.02 4.60 -18.38
N ASP A 194 -18.29 5.87 -18.09
CA ASP A 194 -19.14 6.74 -18.91
C ASP A 194 -18.63 6.88 -20.35
N TRP A 195 -17.30 6.89 -20.57
CA TRP A 195 -16.73 6.91 -21.92
C TRP A 195 -16.78 5.53 -22.60
N PHE A 196 -16.50 4.48 -21.83
CA PHE A 196 -16.56 3.11 -22.35
C PHE A 196 -17.97 2.72 -22.78
N ASP A 197 -19.00 3.22 -22.12
CA ASP A 197 -20.41 2.95 -22.43
C ASP A 197 -20.93 3.79 -23.63
N ARG A 198 -20.16 4.74 -24.18
CA ARG A 198 -20.60 5.59 -25.29
C ARG A 198 -20.71 4.80 -26.60
N PRO A 199 -21.87 4.77 -27.28
CA PRO A 199 -22.07 3.99 -28.51
C PRO A 199 -21.14 4.40 -29.66
N ASP A 200 -20.81 5.70 -29.78
CA ASP A 200 -19.91 6.23 -30.80
C ASP A 200 -18.46 5.73 -30.58
N LEU A 201 -17.98 5.70 -29.33
CA LEU A 201 -16.66 5.20 -28.99
C LEU A 201 -16.60 3.68 -29.10
N GLN A 202 -17.64 2.95 -28.69
CA GLN A 202 -17.76 1.50 -28.88
C GLN A 202 -17.63 1.11 -30.35
N LYS A 203 -18.39 1.79 -31.22
CA LYS A 203 -18.36 1.55 -32.67
C LYS A 203 -16.97 1.82 -33.25
N LYS A 204 -16.39 2.96 -32.95
CA LYS A 204 -15.07 3.37 -33.45
C LYS A 204 -13.97 2.41 -33.00
N PHE A 205 -13.99 1.99 -31.73
CA PHE A 205 -13.02 1.02 -31.20
C PHE A 205 -13.14 -0.33 -31.90
N MET A 206 -14.38 -0.84 -32.05
CA MET A 206 -14.64 -2.10 -32.76
C MET A 206 -14.19 -2.05 -34.22
N GLU A 207 -14.34 -0.91 -34.89
CA GLU A 207 -13.87 -0.73 -36.28
C GLU A 207 -12.36 -0.80 -36.41
N ILE A 208 -11.61 -0.33 -35.39
CA ILE A 208 -10.15 -0.32 -35.39
C ILE A 208 -9.57 -1.66 -34.92
N TYR A 209 -9.97 -2.12 -33.75
CA TYR A 209 -9.32 -3.23 -33.04
C TYR A 209 -10.04 -4.58 -33.19
N LYS A 210 -11.29 -4.60 -33.70
CA LYS A 210 -12.08 -5.81 -33.99
C LYS A 210 -12.52 -6.59 -32.74
N TYR A 211 -12.60 -5.92 -31.59
CA TYR A 211 -13.22 -6.41 -30.36
C TYR A 211 -13.85 -5.25 -29.57
N LYS A 212 -14.63 -5.55 -28.53
CA LYS A 212 -15.41 -4.57 -27.77
C LYS A 212 -14.50 -3.71 -26.87
N LEU A 213 -14.79 -2.42 -26.76
CA LEU A 213 -14.22 -1.55 -25.74
C LEU A 213 -14.82 -1.92 -24.37
N ASP A 214 -14.08 -2.60 -23.53
CA ASP A 214 -14.53 -3.07 -22.21
C ASP A 214 -13.31 -3.28 -21.28
N VAL A 215 -13.49 -3.88 -20.12
CA VAL A 215 -12.39 -4.15 -19.17
C VAL A 215 -11.33 -5.03 -19.83
N PRO A 216 -10.06 -4.60 -19.90
CA PRO A 216 -8.99 -5.39 -20.52
C PRO A 216 -8.70 -6.66 -19.72
N VAL A 217 -8.65 -7.81 -20.39
CA VAL A 217 -8.16 -9.07 -19.85
C VAL A 217 -6.65 -9.07 -19.82
N ASN A 218 -6.02 -8.54 -20.87
CA ASN A 218 -4.58 -8.53 -21.04
C ASN A 218 -4.00 -7.13 -21.31
N TRP A 219 -2.69 -7.01 -21.14
CA TRP A 219 -1.98 -5.75 -21.35
C TRP A 219 -1.99 -5.28 -22.81
N SER A 220 -2.22 -6.18 -23.78
CA SER A 220 -2.39 -5.77 -25.17
C SER A 220 -3.66 -4.98 -25.37
N ALA A 221 -4.78 -5.40 -24.74
CA ALA A 221 -6.02 -4.63 -24.75
C ALA A 221 -5.87 -3.30 -24.01
N TYR A 222 -5.14 -3.29 -22.89
CA TYR A 222 -4.82 -2.05 -22.18
C TYR A 222 -4.08 -1.05 -23.09
N GLU A 223 -3.06 -1.53 -23.82
CA GLU A 223 -2.29 -0.70 -24.76
C GLU A 223 -3.17 -0.21 -25.93
N ASP A 224 -4.01 -1.08 -26.51
CA ASP A 224 -4.95 -0.70 -27.58
C ASP A 224 -5.92 0.39 -27.10
N ILE A 225 -6.43 0.28 -25.87
CA ILE A 225 -7.31 1.31 -25.26
C ILE A 225 -6.54 2.61 -25.02
N ALA A 226 -5.29 2.52 -24.55
CA ALA A 226 -4.44 3.70 -24.34
C ALA A 226 -4.18 4.44 -25.66
N GLU A 227 -3.82 3.71 -26.72
CA GLU A 227 -3.67 4.26 -28.06
C GLU A 227 -4.98 4.85 -28.58
N PHE A 228 -6.08 4.12 -28.43
CA PHE A 228 -7.40 4.56 -28.90
C PHE A 228 -7.75 5.96 -28.40
N PHE A 229 -7.70 6.19 -27.10
CA PHE A 229 -8.06 7.48 -26.53
C PHE A 229 -7.05 8.58 -26.86
N THR A 230 -5.75 8.26 -26.86
CA THR A 230 -4.70 9.26 -27.11
C THR A 230 -4.57 9.62 -28.59
N VAL A 231 -4.62 8.63 -29.49
CA VAL A 231 -4.29 8.81 -30.93
C VAL A 231 -5.52 8.93 -31.80
N HIS A 232 -6.55 8.13 -31.54
CA HIS A 232 -7.74 8.09 -32.40
C HIS A 232 -8.87 8.98 -31.91
N VAL A 233 -9.09 9.12 -30.61
CA VAL A 233 -10.11 10.01 -30.01
C VAL A 233 -9.55 11.42 -29.86
N LYS A 234 -8.44 11.60 -29.20
CA LYS A 234 -7.68 12.84 -28.94
C LYS A 234 -8.38 13.87 -28.05
N GLU A 235 -9.68 14.06 -28.25
CA GLU A 235 -10.46 15.07 -27.54
C GLU A 235 -11.86 14.55 -27.25
N LEU A 236 -12.37 14.80 -26.05
CA LEU A 236 -13.76 14.55 -25.65
C LEU A 236 -14.28 15.75 -24.86
N ASP A 237 -15.49 16.17 -25.19
CA ASP A 237 -16.19 17.25 -24.50
C ASP A 237 -15.35 18.55 -24.42
N GLY A 238 -14.60 18.87 -25.50
CA GLY A 238 -13.74 20.05 -25.62
C GLY A 238 -12.44 19.97 -24.84
N LYS A 239 -12.04 18.79 -24.37
CA LYS A 239 -10.79 18.57 -23.61
C LYS A 239 -9.92 17.52 -24.27
N LYS A 240 -8.62 17.81 -24.35
CA LYS A 240 -7.63 16.81 -24.73
C LYS A 240 -7.68 15.64 -23.76
N VAL A 241 -7.70 14.41 -24.28
CA VAL A 241 -7.72 13.19 -23.47
C VAL A 241 -6.46 12.37 -23.66
N TYR A 242 -6.13 11.61 -22.61
CA TYR A 242 -5.01 10.70 -22.57
C TYR A 242 -5.51 9.30 -22.23
N GLY A 243 -5.01 8.32 -22.94
CA GLY A 243 -5.41 6.93 -22.76
C GLY A 243 -4.71 6.21 -21.61
N HIS A 244 -3.72 6.85 -21.00
CA HIS A 244 -2.94 6.29 -19.91
C HIS A 244 -2.51 7.38 -18.94
N MET A 245 -2.34 7.03 -17.68
CA MET A 245 -1.70 7.87 -16.66
C MET A 245 -0.78 7.00 -15.81
N ASP A 246 0.38 7.53 -15.49
CA ASP A 246 1.32 6.93 -14.55
C ASP A 246 2.26 8.02 -14.00
N TYR A 247 3.33 7.64 -13.32
CA TYR A 247 4.33 8.56 -12.80
C TYR A 247 5.74 8.05 -13.07
N GLY A 248 6.70 8.97 -13.17
CA GLY A 248 8.07 8.62 -13.57
C GLY A 248 9.15 9.42 -12.86
N ARG A 249 8.77 10.20 -11.83
CA ARG A 249 9.75 10.95 -11.05
C ARG A 249 10.71 9.99 -10.35
N LYS A 250 12.00 10.30 -10.36
CA LYS A 250 13.03 9.52 -9.67
C LYS A 250 12.92 9.77 -8.17
N ASP A 251 12.01 9.09 -7.54
CA ASP A 251 11.77 9.13 -6.11
C ASP A 251 11.27 7.76 -5.60
N PRO A 252 11.19 7.55 -4.29
CA PRO A 252 10.87 6.26 -3.69
C PRO A 252 9.60 5.59 -4.19
N SER A 253 8.54 6.34 -4.44
CA SER A 253 7.29 5.78 -4.93
C SER A 253 7.41 5.01 -6.26
N LEU A 254 8.42 5.35 -7.08
CA LEU A 254 8.69 4.63 -8.34
C LEU A 254 9.15 3.18 -8.10
N GLY A 255 9.72 2.88 -6.94
CA GLY A 255 10.15 1.53 -6.57
C GLY A 255 9.00 0.55 -6.55
N TRP A 256 7.84 0.94 -6.02
CA TRP A 256 6.66 0.07 -5.96
C TRP A 256 6.13 -0.29 -7.33
N ARG A 257 6.26 0.63 -8.30
CA ARG A 257 5.86 0.36 -9.68
C ARG A 257 6.62 -0.79 -10.30
N PHE A 258 7.86 -1.03 -9.90
CA PHE A 258 8.65 -2.12 -10.44
C PHE A 258 8.10 -3.50 -10.04
N SER A 259 7.69 -3.67 -8.79
CA SER A 259 7.13 -4.93 -8.28
C SER A 259 5.62 -5.10 -8.52
N ASP A 260 5.00 -4.09 -9.08
CA ASP A 260 3.59 -4.01 -9.39
C ASP A 260 3.17 -4.93 -10.56
N ALA A 261 2.06 -4.62 -11.17
CA ALA A 261 1.53 -5.28 -12.37
C ALA A 261 2.55 -5.39 -13.52
N TRP A 262 3.58 -4.56 -13.54
CA TRP A 262 4.61 -4.54 -14.58
C TRP A 262 5.42 -5.82 -14.68
N PHE A 263 5.81 -6.43 -13.57
CA PHE A 263 6.43 -7.77 -13.62
C PHE A 263 5.44 -8.82 -14.07
N SER A 264 4.18 -8.74 -13.64
CA SER A 264 3.15 -9.68 -14.09
C SER A 264 2.86 -9.55 -15.59
N MET A 265 3.05 -8.35 -16.16
CA MET A 265 2.93 -8.14 -17.61
C MET A 265 3.80 -9.09 -18.41
N ALA A 266 5.02 -9.32 -17.99
CA ALA A 266 5.97 -10.16 -18.67
C ALA A 266 5.95 -11.63 -18.20
N GLY A 267 5.10 -11.98 -17.23
CA GLY A 267 5.05 -13.31 -16.63
C GLY A 267 6.27 -13.60 -15.76
N SER A 268 6.95 -12.57 -15.29
CA SER A 268 8.01 -12.70 -14.32
C SER A 268 7.41 -13.17 -12.99
N GLY A 269 7.89 -14.20 -12.50
CA GLY A 269 7.80 -14.85 -11.30
C GLY A 269 6.81 -14.97 -10.33
N ASP A 270 6.52 -15.10 -9.39
CA ASP A 270 5.90 -15.19 -8.10
C ASP A 270 5.00 -16.40 -7.82
N LYS A 271 4.87 -17.31 -8.73
CA LYS A 271 4.15 -18.58 -8.47
C LYS A 271 4.99 -19.50 -7.59
N GLY A 272 5.12 -19.23 -6.37
CA GLY A 272 5.91 -20.06 -5.46
C GLY A 272 6.31 -19.33 -4.21
N LEU A 273 6.59 -18.07 -4.31
CA LEU A 273 7.03 -17.30 -3.15
C LEU A 273 6.40 -15.91 -3.16
N PRO A 274 5.30 -15.77 -2.48
CA PRO A 274 4.62 -16.81 -1.71
C PRO A 274 3.82 -17.83 -2.52
N ASN A 275 3.78 -17.76 -3.82
CA ASN A 275 2.79 -18.40 -4.71
C ASN A 275 3.29 -19.57 -5.57
N GLY A 276 4.43 -20.17 -5.32
CA GLY A 276 4.84 -21.44 -5.90
C GLY A 276 6.07 -21.43 -6.82
N LYS A 277 6.53 -20.30 -7.39
CA LYS A 277 7.81 -20.20 -8.12
C LYS A 277 8.92 -19.61 -7.27
N PRO A 278 10.19 -19.96 -7.51
CA PRO A 278 11.29 -19.53 -6.66
C PRO A 278 11.75 -18.10 -6.88
N VAL A 279 11.19 -17.35 -7.84
CA VAL A 279 11.47 -15.93 -8.07
C VAL A 279 10.26 -15.12 -7.70
N ASP A 280 10.43 -14.12 -6.82
CA ASP A 280 9.35 -13.28 -6.33
C ASP A 280 9.05 -12.08 -7.25
N GLU A 281 8.12 -11.25 -6.81
CA GLU A 281 7.66 -10.05 -7.50
C GLU A 281 8.74 -8.96 -7.63
N TRP A 282 9.80 -9.04 -6.83
CA TRP A 282 10.95 -8.13 -6.89
C TRP A 282 12.08 -8.66 -7.78
N GLY A 283 11.88 -9.80 -8.43
CA GLY A 283 12.90 -10.46 -9.24
C GLY A 283 13.95 -11.19 -8.39
N ILE A 284 13.71 -11.39 -7.09
CA ILE A 284 14.63 -12.08 -6.18
C ILE A 284 14.31 -13.57 -6.18
N ARG A 285 15.32 -14.41 -6.48
CA ARG A 285 15.23 -15.86 -6.30
C ARG A 285 15.35 -16.22 -4.84
N VAL A 286 14.49 -17.15 -4.39
CA VAL A 286 14.51 -17.69 -3.03
C VAL A 286 14.59 -19.21 -3.07
N GLU A 287 15.44 -19.79 -2.23
CA GLU A 287 15.54 -21.23 -2.01
C GLU A 287 15.35 -21.54 -0.52
N GLY A 288 14.30 -22.33 -0.22
CA GLY A 288 13.80 -22.42 1.14
C GLY A 288 13.18 -21.08 1.57
N CYS A 289 13.80 -20.42 2.55
CA CYS A 289 13.41 -19.08 2.98
C CYS A 289 14.52 -18.02 2.77
N SER A 290 15.64 -18.41 2.14
CA SER A 290 16.81 -17.55 1.93
C SER A 290 16.80 -16.94 0.54
N PRO A 291 16.93 -15.61 0.39
CA PRO A 291 17.23 -14.97 -0.88
C PRO A 291 18.59 -15.45 -1.41
N VAL A 292 18.67 -15.85 -2.68
CA VAL A 292 19.87 -16.47 -3.26
C VAL A 292 20.40 -15.74 -4.48
N GLY A 293 19.73 -14.71 -4.97
CA GLY A 293 20.18 -13.88 -6.07
C GLY A 293 19.09 -13.04 -6.69
N ALA A 294 19.45 -11.86 -7.16
CA ALA A 294 18.59 -10.93 -7.89
C ALA A 294 18.90 -10.95 -9.39
N SER A 295 20.17 -11.09 -9.76
CA SER A 295 20.58 -11.15 -11.17
C SER A 295 20.22 -12.50 -11.81
N VAL A 296 20.02 -12.47 -13.14
CA VAL A 296 19.80 -13.70 -13.92
C VAL A 296 20.96 -14.67 -13.81
N GLU A 297 22.20 -14.19 -13.62
CA GLU A 297 23.37 -15.04 -13.40
C GLU A 297 23.31 -15.84 -12.10
N ARG A 298 22.52 -15.40 -11.12
CA ARG A 298 22.26 -16.10 -9.86
C ARG A 298 20.89 -16.76 -9.80
N GLY A 299 20.15 -16.73 -10.91
CA GLY A 299 18.83 -17.34 -11.07
C GLY A 299 17.66 -16.46 -10.67
N GLY A 300 17.89 -15.17 -10.37
CA GLY A 300 16.86 -14.15 -10.24
C GLY A 300 16.34 -13.68 -11.62
N ASP A 301 15.53 -12.63 -11.63
CA ASP A 301 14.94 -12.06 -12.85
C ASP A 301 14.96 -10.53 -12.90
N MET A 302 15.64 -9.89 -11.94
CA MET A 302 15.63 -8.42 -11.82
C MET A 302 16.18 -7.71 -13.07
N ASN A 303 17.08 -8.34 -13.82
CA ASN A 303 17.63 -7.86 -15.09
C ASN A 303 17.37 -8.82 -16.25
N GLY A 304 16.38 -9.70 -16.13
CA GLY A 304 16.00 -10.67 -17.15
C GLY A 304 15.21 -10.05 -18.30
N PRO A 305 14.95 -10.87 -19.36
CA PRO A 305 14.17 -10.42 -20.51
C PRO A 305 12.76 -9.95 -20.16
N ALA A 306 12.13 -10.57 -19.16
CA ALA A 306 10.81 -10.17 -18.67
C ALA A 306 10.84 -8.77 -18.04
N ALA A 307 11.81 -8.49 -17.18
CA ALA A 307 11.97 -7.17 -16.57
C ALA A 307 12.26 -6.09 -17.63
N ASN A 308 13.14 -6.39 -18.59
CA ASN A 308 13.43 -5.49 -19.71
C ASN A 308 12.16 -5.14 -20.50
N TYR A 309 11.37 -6.15 -20.86
CA TYR A 309 10.11 -5.94 -21.56
C TYR A 309 9.15 -5.06 -20.77
N ALA A 310 8.93 -5.36 -19.49
CA ALA A 310 8.00 -4.63 -18.64
C ALA A 310 8.41 -3.16 -18.47
N VAL A 311 9.67 -2.89 -18.14
CA VAL A 311 10.17 -1.52 -17.95
C VAL A 311 10.17 -0.75 -19.28
N THR A 312 10.51 -1.39 -20.39
CA THR A 312 10.43 -0.76 -21.73
C THR A 312 8.98 -0.36 -22.06
N LYS A 313 8.01 -1.23 -21.82
CA LYS A 313 6.58 -0.93 -22.03
C LYS A 313 6.10 0.19 -21.12
N PHE A 314 6.48 0.17 -19.85
CA PHE A 314 6.17 1.25 -18.90
C PHE A 314 6.64 2.62 -19.41
N ILE A 315 7.90 2.70 -19.83
CA ILE A 315 8.49 3.94 -20.38
C ILE A 315 7.79 4.35 -21.67
N ASP A 316 7.53 3.41 -22.56
CA ASP A 316 6.85 3.66 -23.84
C ASP A 316 5.45 4.24 -23.64
N TRP A 317 4.65 3.67 -22.74
CA TRP A 317 3.30 4.13 -22.48
C TRP A 317 3.28 5.49 -21.78
N LEU A 318 4.20 5.70 -20.85
CA LEU A 318 4.40 7.01 -20.20
C LEU A 318 4.75 8.10 -21.22
N ASN A 319 5.54 7.76 -22.26
CA ASN A 319 5.91 8.68 -23.34
C ASN A 319 4.80 8.93 -24.35
N LYS A 320 4.06 7.87 -24.72
CA LYS A 320 3.13 7.89 -25.87
C LYS A 320 1.72 8.27 -25.49
N TYR A 321 1.25 7.84 -24.30
CA TYR A 321 -0.18 7.84 -23.97
C TYR A 321 -0.53 8.62 -22.70
N ALA A 322 0.45 9.02 -21.90
CA ALA A 322 0.25 9.80 -20.68
C ALA A 322 0.41 11.32 -20.92
N PRO A 323 -0.10 12.16 -20.02
CA PRO A 323 0.21 13.58 -20.02
C PRO A 323 1.74 13.81 -19.97
N PRO A 324 2.29 14.79 -20.73
CA PRO A 324 3.74 15.02 -20.80
C PRO A 324 4.42 15.25 -19.43
N GLU A 325 3.69 15.84 -18.48
CA GLU A 325 4.13 16.11 -17.12
C GLU A 325 4.21 14.86 -16.23
N ALA A 326 3.59 13.74 -16.63
CA ALA A 326 3.54 12.51 -15.84
C ALA A 326 4.92 11.98 -15.41
N LYS A 327 5.95 12.15 -16.26
CA LYS A 327 7.32 11.77 -15.93
C LYS A 327 7.93 12.54 -14.75
N GLN A 328 7.36 13.68 -14.40
CA GLN A 328 7.80 14.53 -13.29
C GLN A 328 6.98 14.32 -12.03
N MET A 329 5.96 13.48 -12.09
CA MET A 329 5.05 13.20 -10.98
C MET A 329 5.54 12.03 -10.15
N ASP A 330 5.19 12.08 -8.88
CA ASP A 330 5.27 11.01 -7.90
C ASP A 330 3.88 10.36 -7.68
N PHE A 331 3.82 9.37 -6.79
CA PHE A 331 2.61 8.67 -6.42
C PHE A 331 1.46 9.62 -6.02
N GLY A 332 1.70 10.51 -5.05
CA GLY A 332 0.67 11.40 -4.53
C GLY A 332 0.12 12.37 -5.57
N THR A 333 0.99 12.91 -6.40
CA THR A 333 0.62 13.84 -7.47
C THR A 333 -0.13 13.13 -8.59
N ALA A 334 0.34 11.96 -9.02
CA ALA A 334 -0.26 11.19 -10.13
C ALA A 334 -1.65 10.63 -9.77
N GLY A 335 -1.84 10.18 -8.54
CA GLY A 335 -3.09 9.57 -8.08
C GLY A 335 -4.31 10.49 -8.19
N SER A 336 -4.11 11.79 -8.06
CA SER A 336 -5.18 12.79 -8.17
C SER A 336 -5.49 13.23 -9.61
N ILE A 337 -4.62 12.96 -10.60
CA ILE A 337 -4.78 13.46 -11.97
C ILE A 337 -6.06 13.00 -12.65
N PRO A 338 -6.51 11.74 -12.53
CA PRO A 338 -7.76 11.30 -13.14
C PRO A 338 -8.99 12.11 -12.72
N SER A 339 -9.00 12.70 -11.52
CA SER A 339 -10.09 13.57 -11.05
C SER A 339 -10.30 14.81 -11.93
N LYS A 340 -9.29 15.23 -12.70
CA LYS A 340 -9.39 16.34 -13.67
C LYS A 340 -10.26 16.00 -14.89
N GLY A 341 -10.59 14.73 -15.08
CA GLY A 341 -11.54 14.25 -16.08
C GLY A 341 -11.00 14.09 -17.50
N ASN A 342 -9.70 14.02 -17.68
CA ASN A 342 -9.04 13.90 -18.99
C ASN A 342 -8.25 12.60 -19.20
N ILE A 343 -8.34 11.65 -18.26
CA ILE A 343 -7.70 10.34 -18.32
C ILE A 343 -8.75 9.26 -18.59
N ALA A 344 -8.48 8.36 -19.53
CA ALA A 344 -9.40 7.28 -19.89
C ALA A 344 -9.27 6.06 -18.98
N GLN A 345 -8.04 5.67 -18.66
CA GLN A 345 -7.73 4.52 -17.82
C GLN A 345 -6.38 4.67 -17.12
N GLN A 346 -6.21 3.91 -16.06
CA GLN A 346 -4.96 3.81 -15.29
C GLN A 346 -4.94 2.51 -14.50
N VAL A 347 -3.76 1.97 -14.19
CA VAL A 347 -3.55 1.00 -13.11
C VAL A 347 -2.89 1.72 -11.97
N PHE A 348 -3.54 1.74 -10.78
CA PHE A 348 -3.07 2.53 -9.65
C PHE A 348 -3.67 2.03 -8.32
N TRP A 349 -3.15 2.49 -7.18
CA TRP A 349 -3.68 2.18 -5.84
C TRP A 349 -4.96 2.98 -5.53
N TYR A 350 -6.00 2.79 -6.31
CA TYR A 350 -7.24 3.55 -6.14
C TYR A 350 -7.93 3.32 -4.80
N THR A 351 -7.65 2.21 -4.12
CA THR A 351 -8.14 2.01 -2.76
C THR A 351 -7.62 3.08 -1.78
N ALA A 352 -6.46 3.68 -2.05
CA ALA A 352 -5.94 4.82 -1.30
C ALA A 352 -6.51 6.17 -1.78
N PHE A 353 -7.01 6.27 -3.01
CA PHE A 353 -7.46 7.52 -3.63
C PHE A 353 -8.98 7.61 -3.80
N THR A 354 -9.74 6.56 -3.48
CA THR A 354 -11.19 6.55 -3.67
C THR A 354 -11.88 7.72 -2.97
N ALA A 355 -11.46 8.06 -1.75
CA ALA A 355 -12.02 9.17 -1.00
C ALA A 355 -11.86 10.52 -1.74
N SER A 356 -10.71 10.77 -2.35
CA SER A 356 -10.46 11.99 -3.12
C SER A 356 -11.14 12.01 -4.48
N MET A 357 -11.37 10.83 -5.09
CA MET A 357 -12.01 10.68 -6.40
C MET A 357 -13.55 10.81 -6.37
N ASN A 358 -14.15 10.69 -5.18
CA ASN A 358 -15.61 10.76 -4.98
C ASN A 358 -16.09 12.12 -4.45
N LYS A 359 -15.21 13.13 -4.40
CA LYS A 359 -15.62 14.45 -3.93
C LYS A 359 -16.70 15.05 -4.86
N PRO A 360 -17.69 15.78 -4.30
CA PRO A 360 -18.70 16.46 -5.09
C PRO A 360 -18.09 17.45 -6.11
N ASN A 361 -18.79 17.64 -7.23
CA ASN A 361 -18.40 18.59 -8.26
C ASN A 361 -17.10 18.31 -9.03
N LEU A 362 -16.55 17.10 -8.92
CA LEU A 362 -15.44 16.69 -9.78
C LEU A 362 -15.98 16.39 -11.20
N PRO A 363 -15.16 16.61 -12.25
CA PRO A 363 -15.52 16.20 -13.62
C PRO A 363 -15.83 14.70 -13.76
N VAL A 364 -15.35 13.88 -12.84
CA VAL A 364 -15.49 12.42 -12.81
C VAL A 364 -16.60 11.93 -11.88
N THR A 365 -17.40 12.83 -11.31
CA THR A 365 -18.57 12.49 -10.49
C THR A 365 -19.87 13.03 -11.13
N ASN A 366 -20.96 12.31 -10.94
CA ASN A 366 -22.30 12.74 -11.32
C ASN A 366 -22.91 13.66 -10.25
N ALA A 367 -23.99 14.36 -10.59
CA ALA A 367 -24.67 15.28 -9.67
C ALA A 367 -25.21 14.57 -8.40
N ASP A 368 -25.55 13.28 -8.50
CA ASP A 368 -26.00 12.44 -7.38
C ASP A 368 -24.84 11.88 -6.52
N GLY A 369 -23.60 12.23 -6.86
CA GLY A 369 -22.40 11.76 -6.18
C GLY A 369 -21.93 10.37 -6.61
N THR A 370 -22.54 9.76 -7.63
CA THR A 370 -22.04 8.51 -8.20
C THR A 370 -20.83 8.76 -9.12
N PRO A 371 -19.85 7.85 -9.17
CA PRO A 371 -18.68 8.02 -10.03
C PRO A 371 -19.01 7.74 -11.51
N LYS A 372 -18.39 8.50 -12.41
CA LYS A 372 -18.35 8.23 -13.86
C LYS A 372 -17.29 7.19 -14.24
N TRP A 373 -16.63 6.62 -13.26
CA TRP A 373 -15.53 5.69 -13.38
C TRP A 373 -15.80 4.40 -12.62
N ARG A 374 -14.99 3.37 -12.90
CA ARG A 374 -15.08 2.10 -12.21
C ARG A 374 -13.67 1.54 -11.99
N MET A 375 -13.48 0.82 -10.87
CA MET A 375 -12.32 -0.03 -10.62
C MET A 375 -12.65 -1.47 -10.99
N ALA A 376 -11.67 -2.17 -11.55
CA ALA A 376 -11.75 -3.58 -11.91
C ALA A 376 -10.39 -4.25 -11.62
N PRO A 377 -10.32 -5.60 -11.61
CA PRO A 377 -9.05 -6.29 -11.57
C PRO A 377 -8.10 -5.85 -12.69
N SER A 378 -6.80 -5.80 -12.38
CA SER A 378 -5.75 -5.44 -13.34
C SER A 378 -5.66 -6.47 -14.46
N PRO A 379 -5.27 -6.07 -15.69
CA PRO A 379 -4.98 -7.00 -16.78
C PRO A 379 -3.74 -7.83 -16.46
N HIS A 380 -3.57 -8.97 -17.15
CA HIS A 380 -2.39 -9.83 -17.05
C HIS A 380 -1.61 -9.89 -18.36
N GLY A 381 -0.36 -10.37 -18.29
CA GLY A 381 0.49 -10.56 -19.46
C GLY A 381 0.28 -11.91 -20.15
N ALA A 382 0.88 -12.07 -21.34
CA ALA A 382 0.81 -13.29 -22.15
C ALA A 382 1.38 -14.53 -21.44
N TYR A 383 2.34 -14.34 -20.56
CA TYR A 383 2.99 -15.42 -19.80
C TYR A 383 2.42 -15.60 -18.39
N TRP A 384 1.43 -14.82 -18.00
CA TRP A 384 0.77 -15.00 -16.73
C TRP A 384 0.08 -16.36 -16.65
N GLN A 385 0.19 -17.00 -15.49
CA GLN A 385 -0.46 -18.28 -15.20
C GLN A 385 -1.20 -18.17 -13.86
N SER A 386 -2.27 -18.92 -13.71
CA SER A 386 -3.01 -18.97 -12.44
C SER A 386 -2.06 -19.25 -11.27
N GLY A 387 -2.17 -18.41 -10.24
CA GLY A 387 -1.30 -18.42 -9.06
C GLY A 387 -0.07 -17.50 -9.17
N MET A 388 0.16 -16.81 -10.29
CA MET A 388 1.07 -15.68 -10.36
C MET A 388 0.38 -14.42 -9.84
N LYS A 389 1.18 -13.48 -9.32
CA LYS A 389 0.71 -12.17 -8.87
C LYS A 389 0.04 -11.41 -10.01
N LEU A 390 -1.10 -10.81 -9.74
CA LEU A 390 -1.80 -9.98 -10.71
C LEU A 390 -1.54 -8.49 -10.51
N GLY A 391 -1.25 -8.07 -9.32
CA GLY A 391 -0.95 -6.71 -8.98
C GLY A 391 -0.39 -6.56 -7.56
N TYR A 392 0.23 -5.42 -7.30
CA TYR A 392 0.72 -5.06 -5.99
C TYR A 392 -0.44 -4.93 -5.00
N GLN A 393 -0.29 -5.55 -3.86
CA GLN A 393 -1.14 -5.31 -2.70
C GLN A 393 -0.30 -5.43 -1.43
N ASP A 394 -0.54 -4.55 -0.50
CA ASP A 394 0.01 -4.62 0.84
C ASP A 394 -1.01 -4.24 1.91
N ALA A 395 -0.56 -4.22 3.15
CA ALA A 395 -1.32 -3.72 4.28
C ALA A 395 -0.44 -2.71 5.03
N GLY A 396 -0.83 -1.45 5.03
CA GLY A 396 -0.31 -0.49 6.00
C GLY A 396 -0.57 -1.06 7.39
N SER A 397 0.46 -1.17 8.23
CA SER A 397 0.38 -2.04 9.40
C SER A 397 1.15 -1.52 10.59
N TRP A 398 0.56 -1.65 11.78
CA TRP A 398 1.20 -1.34 13.06
C TRP A 398 2.32 -2.31 13.38
N THR A 399 3.49 -1.78 13.66
CA THR A 399 4.68 -2.54 14.04
C THR A 399 5.22 -2.04 15.38
N LEU A 400 5.51 -2.98 16.29
CA LEU A 400 6.14 -2.72 17.58
C LEU A 400 7.63 -3.02 17.49
N VAL A 401 8.48 -2.04 17.83
CA VAL A 401 9.94 -2.17 17.77
C VAL A 401 10.47 -2.76 19.08
N LYS A 402 11.31 -3.78 19.00
CA LYS A 402 12.04 -4.29 20.18
C LYS A 402 12.99 -3.23 20.73
N GLY A 403 13.13 -3.21 22.05
CA GLY A 403 13.89 -2.15 22.74
C GLY A 403 13.02 -1.01 23.24
N THR A 404 11.77 -0.90 22.79
CA THR A 404 10.76 -0.04 23.43
C THR A 404 10.56 -0.47 24.88
N PRO A 405 10.53 0.46 25.86
CA PRO A 405 10.25 0.13 27.25
C PRO A 405 8.97 -0.71 27.37
N PRO A 406 8.94 -1.80 28.16
CA PRO A 406 7.83 -2.76 28.16
C PRO A 406 6.45 -2.14 28.43
N GLU A 407 6.39 -1.13 29.29
CA GLU A 407 5.13 -0.43 29.59
C GLU A 407 4.68 0.45 28.43
N ASN A 408 5.62 1.12 27.76
CA ASN A 408 5.35 1.90 26.55
C ASN A 408 4.88 1.00 25.41
N MET A 409 5.55 -0.15 25.22
CA MET A 409 5.16 -1.12 24.22
C MET A 409 3.72 -1.62 24.43
N LYS A 410 3.32 -1.92 25.66
CA LYS A 410 1.95 -2.35 25.99
C LYS A 410 0.94 -1.22 25.77
N ALA A 411 1.30 0.02 26.12
CA ALA A 411 0.45 1.17 25.87
C ALA A 411 0.30 1.48 24.37
N ALA A 412 1.38 1.37 23.58
CA ALA A 412 1.33 1.50 22.12
C ALA A 412 0.50 0.37 21.47
N TRP A 413 0.60 -0.85 22.01
CA TRP A 413 -0.22 -1.98 21.56
C TRP A 413 -1.71 -1.75 21.82
N LEU A 414 -2.09 -1.14 22.93
CA LEU A 414 -3.48 -0.75 23.20
C LEU A 414 -3.98 0.23 22.12
N TYR A 415 -3.18 1.22 21.74
CA TYR A 415 -3.58 2.16 20.70
C TYR A 415 -3.66 1.50 19.32
N ALA A 416 -2.67 0.71 18.93
CA ALA A 416 -2.70 -0.02 17.67
C ALA A 416 -3.98 -0.87 17.52
N GLN A 417 -4.38 -1.56 18.59
CA GLN A 417 -5.63 -2.32 18.61
C GLN A 417 -6.87 -1.41 18.57
N PHE A 418 -6.85 -0.29 19.28
CA PHE A 418 -7.96 0.67 19.29
C PHE A 418 -8.21 1.21 17.87
N ALA A 419 -7.13 1.49 17.11
CA ALA A 419 -7.23 1.98 15.74
C ALA A 419 -7.91 0.98 14.79
N VAL A 420 -7.87 -0.32 15.10
CA VAL A 420 -8.37 -1.39 14.21
C VAL A 420 -9.40 -2.32 14.87
N ALA A 421 -9.85 -2.02 16.08
CA ALA A 421 -10.89 -2.79 16.78
C ALA A 421 -12.21 -2.80 16.01
N LYS A 422 -13.04 -3.82 16.17
CA LYS A 422 -14.38 -3.85 15.53
C LYS A 422 -15.26 -2.66 15.95
N ALA A 423 -15.00 -2.09 17.12
CA ALA A 423 -15.68 -0.88 17.59
C ALA A 423 -15.38 0.38 16.76
N THR A 424 -14.25 0.43 16.06
CA THR A 424 -13.73 1.63 15.38
C THR A 424 -13.48 1.45 13.88
N SER A 425 -13.17 0.23 13.44
CA SER A 425 -12.63 -0.07 12.11
C SER A 425 -13.56 0.30 10.96
N LEU A 426 -14.87 0.07 11.09
CA LEU A 426 -15.82 0.38 10.02
C LEU A 426 -15.90 1.90 9.77
N LYS A 427 -15.92 2.72 10.83
CA LYS A 427 -15.89 4.17 10.68
C LYS A 427 -14.60 4.65 10.02
N LYS A 428 -13.46 4.11 10.44
CA LYS A 428 -12.16 4.42 9.81
C LYS A 428 -12.13 4.02 8.34
N THR A 429 -12.63 2.82 8.00
CA THR A 429 -12.79 2.37 6.61
C THR A 429 -13.66 3.34 5.79
N LEU A 430 -14.74 3.86 6.35
CA LEU A 430 -15.62 4.82 5.66
C LEU A 430 -14.99 6.21 5.49
N VAL A 431 -14.04 6.60 6.33
CA VAL A 431 -13.31 7.87 6.23
C VAL A 431 -12.23 7.79 5.15
N GLY A 432 -11.33 6.84 5.25
CA GLY A 432 -10.18 6.70 4.33
C GLY A 432 -10.48 5.87 3.08
N LEU A 433 -11.56 5.09 3.10
CA LEU A 433 -11.93 4.11 2.08
C LEU A 433 -10.82 3.08 1.82
N THR A 434 -10.02 2.81 2.85
CA THR A 434 -9.02 1.75 2.91
C THR A 434 -9.55 0.62 3.79
N PRO A 435 -10.02 -0.50 3.21
CA PRO A 435 -10.67 -1.57 3.98
C PRO A 435 -9.69 -2.24 4.96
N ILE A 436 -10.21 -2.63 6.12
CA ILE A 436 -9.41 -3.24 7.19
C ILE A 436 -9.85 -4.67 7.44
N ARG A 437 -11.17 -4.89 7.60
CA ARG A 437 -11.77 -6.16 8.02
C ARG A 437 -12.75 -6.71 7.00
N GLU A 438 -12.82 -8.04 6.92
CA GLU A 438 -13.84 -8.74 6.15
C GLU A 438 -15.25 -8.37 6.63
N SER A 439 -15.44 -8.29 7.95
CA SER A 439 -16.72 -7.87 8.55
C SER A 439 -17.11 -6.45 8.19
N ASP A 440 -16.15 -5.52 8.06
CA ASP A 440 -16.43 -4.16 7.61
C ASP A 440 -16.95 -4.14 6.17
N ILE A 441 -16.24 -4.79 5.26
CA ILE A 441 -16.64 -4.89 3.84
C ILE A 441 -17.98 -5.61 3.67
N ALA A 442 -18.27 -6.60 4.50
CA ALA A 442 -19.55 -7.33 4.47
C ALA A 442 -20.73 -6.52 5.04
N SER A 443 -20.46 -5.43 5.76
CA SER A 443 -21.47 -4.65 6.48
C SER A 443 -22.54 -4.04 5.58
N LYS A 444 -23.72 -3.78 6.16
CA LYS A 444 -24.78 -3.02 5.49
C LYS A 444 -24.32 -1.60 5.11
N ALA A 445 -23.55 -0.94 5.96
CA ALA A 445 -23.05 0.40 5.68
C ALA A 445 -22.20 0.44 4.40
N MET A 446 -21.30 -0.53 4.21
CA MET A 446 -20.53 -0.64 2.97
C MET A 446 -21.40 -1.02 1.76
N THR A 447 -22.42 -1.84 1.95
CA THR A 447 -23.39 -2.15 0.88
C THR A 447 -24.14 -0.89 0.43
N ASP A 448 -24.60 -0.08 1.38
CA ASP A 448 -25.33 1.17 1.09
C ASP A 448 -24.39 2.22 0.43
N ALA A 449 -23.11 2.21 0.75
CA ALA A 449 -22.11 3.11 0.17
C ALA A 449 -21.59 2.65 -1.21
N ALA A 450 -21.66 1.37 -1.52
CA ALA A 450 -21.07 0.76 -2.73
C ALA A 450 -21.36 1.50 -4.05
N PRO A 451 -22.60 1.99 -4.33
CA PRO A 451 -22.88 2.73 -5.56
C PRO A 451 -22.03 3.98 -5.78
N LYS A 452 -21.50 4.55 -4.70
CA LYS A 452 -20.64 5.75 -4.71
C LYS A 452 -19.15 5.46 -4.66
N LEU A 453 -18.75 4.19 -4.54
CA LEU A 453 -17.36 3.79 -4.31
C LEU A 453 -16.68 3.14 -5.53
N GLY A 454 -17.29 3.27 -6.71
CA GLY A 454 -16.67 2.94 -7.99
C GLY A 454 -16.15 1.51 -8.15
N GLY A 455 -16.72 0.53 -7.43
CA GLY A 455 -16.32 -0.88 -7.51
C GLY A 455 -15.44 -1.35 -6.34
N LEU A 456 -15.10 -0.50 -5.39
CA LEU A 456 -14.30 -0.86 -4.21
C LEU A 456 -14.89 -2.06 -3.45
N VAL A 457 -16.18 -1.97 -3.10
CA VAL A 457 -16.87 -3.00 -2.31
C VAL A 457 -16.99 -4.30 -3.10
N GLU A 458 -17.32 -4.19 -4.37
CA GLU A 458 -17.46 -5.33 -5.28
C GLU A 458 -16.13 -6.06 -5.43
N PHE A 459 -15.01 -5.35 -5.60
CA PHE A 459 -13.68 -5.95 -5.68
C PHE A 459 -13.33 -6.71 -4.39
N TYR A 460 -13.45 -6.06 -3.22
CA TYR A 460 -13.09 -6.71 -1.95
C TYR A 460 -14.00 -7.88 -1.57
N ARG A 461 -15.22 -7.96 -2.11
CA ARG A 461 -16.13 -9.10 -1.96
C ARG A 461 -15.93 -10.18 -3.03
N SER A 462 -15.14 -9.89 -4.08
CA SER A 462 -15.00 -10.79 -5.23
C SER A 462 -13.92 -11.86 -5.03
N PRO A 463 -14.02 -13.00 -5.73
CA PRO A 463 -12.94 -13.98 -5.79
C PRO A 463 -11.65 -13.43 -6.39
N ALA A 464 -11.73 -12.46 -7.31
CA ALA A 464 -10.58 -11.85 -7.98
C ALA A 464 -9.58 -11.24 -6.99
N ARG A 465 -10.03 -10.72 -5.85
CA ARG A 465 -9.15 -10.19 -4.79
C ARG A 465 -8.05 -11.17 -4.36
N LYS A 466 -8.32 -12.47 -4.40
CA LYS A 466 -7.35 -13.52 -3.99
C LYS A 466 -6.15 -13.63 -4.91
N LEU A 467 -6.15 -12.96 -6.06
CA LEU A 467 -5.02 -12.92 -6.99
C LEU A 467 -3.99 -11.85 -6.60
N TRP A 468 -4.35 -10.93 -5.71
CA TRP A 468 -3.41 -9.99 -5.10
C TRP A 468 -2.72 -10.68 -3.93
N THR A 469 -1.41 -10.76 -3.98
CA THR A 469 -0.60 -11.55 -3.07
C THR A 469 0.33 -10.68 -2.25
N PRO A 470 0.80 -11.16 -1.07
CA PRO A 470 1.76 -10.44 -0.26
C PRO A 470 2.99 -10.01 -1.05
N THR A 471 3.54 -8.86 -0.71
CA THR A 471 4.76 -8.31 -1.28
C THR A 471 5.84 -8.12 -0.21
N GLY A 472 7.11 -7.99 -0.61
CA GLY A 472 8.24 -7.72 0.28
C GLY A 472 8.70 -8.87 1.17
N THR A 473 7.99 -9.99 1.25
CA THR A 473 8.32 -11.11 2.13
C THR A 473 9.75 -11.64 1.94
N ASN A 474 10.26 -11.56 0.73
CA ASN A 474 11.58 -12.08 0.37
C ASN A 474 12.66 -11.01 0.24
N VAL A 475 12.31 -9.73 0.43
CA VAL A 475 13.25 -8.61 0.42
C VAL A 475 13.98 -8.56 1.77
N PRO A 476 15.27 -8.91 1.83
CA PRO A 476 15.95 -9.08 3.12
C PRO A 476 16.30 -7.76 3.81
N ASP A 477 16.47 -6.69 3.06
CA ASP A 477 16.83 -5.36 3.57
C ASP A 477 16.16 -4.29 2.71
N TYR A 478 14.86 -4.15 2.88
CA TYR A 478 14.05 -3.21 2.11
C TYR A 478 14.62 -1.77 2.12
N PRO A 479 15.02 -1.19 3.27
CA PRO A 479 15.55 0.18 3.30
C PRO A 479 16.76 0.41 2.40
N ASN A 480 17.61 -0.61 2.18
CA ASN A 480 18.79 -0.50 1.31
C ASN A 480 18.54 -1.01 -0.12
N LEU A 481 17.59 -1.89 -0.33
CA LEU A 481 17.28 -2.43 -1.66
C LEU A 481 16.31 -1.54 -2.45
N ALA A 482 15.29 -0.97 -1.80
CA ALA A 482 14.30 -0.15 -2.47
C ALA A 482 14.91 1.06 -3.23
N PRO A 483 15.91 1.78 -2.70
CA PRO A 483 16.58 2.85 -3.44
C PRO A 483 17.20 2.44 -4.77
N LEU A 484 17.57 1.17 -4.93
CA LEU A 484 18.13 0.65 -6.18
C LEU A 484 17.09 0.63 -7.29
N TRP A 485 15.85 0.26 -6.96
CA TRP A 485 14.76 0.19 -7.95
C TRP A 485 14.44 1.55 -8.50
N TRP A 486 14.05 2.49 -7.67
CA TRP A 486 13.63 3.81 -8.15
C TRP A 486 14.78 4.64 -8.74
N SER A 487 16.01 4.47 -8.25
CA SER A 487 17.15 5.23 -8.79
C SER A 487 17.55 4.77 -10.20
N ASN A 488 17.62 3.45 -10.42
CA ASN A 488 17.99 2.89 -11.71
C ASN A 488 16.87 3.03 -12.75
N ILE A 489 15.63 2.70 -12.39
CA ILE A 489 14.48 2.85 -13.30
C ILE A 489 14.25 4.33 -13.63
N GLY A 490 14.36 5.23 -12.67
CA GLY A 490 14.26 6.66 -12.89
C GLY A 490 15.31 7.19 -13.87
N SER A 491 16.53 6.66 -13.84
CA SER A 491 17.56 7.00 -14.83
C SER A 491 17.20 6.53 -16.24
N ALA A 492 16.60 5.34 -16.37
CA ALA A 492 16.12 4.83 -17.66
C ALA A 492 14.93 5.68 -18.18
N ILE A 493 13.98 6.06 -17.33
CA ILE A 493 12.85 6.93 -17.72
C ILE A 493 13.33 8.27 -18.26
N ARG A 494 14.39 8.83 -17.67
CA ARG A 494 14.98 10.10 -18.13
C ARG A 494 15.88 9.95 -19.36
N GLY A 495 16.13 8.71 -19.83
CA GLY A 495 17.01 8.42 -20.95
C GLY A 495 18.51 8.64 -20.65
N GLU A 496 18.89 8.64 -19.35
CA GLU A 496 20.29 8.76 -18.93
C GLU A 496 21.09 7.50 -19.27
N VAL A 497 20.43 6.34 -19.21
CA VAL A 497 20.99 5.04 -19.56
C VAL A 497 19.95 4.17 -20.27
N PRO A 498 20.37 3.21 -21.12
CA PRO A 498 19.46 2.22 -21.68
C PRO A 498 18.79 1.37 -20.58
N VAL A 499 17.56 0.90 -20.81
CA VAL A 499 16.80 0.08 -19.87
C VAL A 499 17.61 -1.12 -19.36
N GLN A 500 18.22 -1.90 -20.26
CA GLN A 500 19.01 -3.06 -19.85
C GLN A 500 20.19 -2.70 -18.97
N THR A 501 20.82 -1.55 -19.21
CA THR A 501 21.94 -1.05 -18.36
C THR A 501 21.43 -0.71 -16.96
N ALA A 502 20.30 -0.02 -16.86
CA ALA A 502 19.68 0.28 -15.58
C ALA A 502 19.35 -0.98 -14.78
N LEU A 503 18.74 -1.97 -15.44
CA LEU A 503 18.39 -3.25 -14.81
C LEU A 503 19.63 -4.05 -14.39
N ASN A 504 20.69 -4.07 -15.21
CA ASN A 504 21.95 -4.73 -14.85
C ASN A 504 22.60 -4.09 -13.63
N ASN A 505 22.62 -2.75 -13.57
CA ASN A 505 23.15 -2.02 -12.42
C ASN A 505 22.35 -2.36 -11.16
N MET A 506 21.02 -2.32 -11.25
CA MET A 506 20.11 -2.61 -10.18
C MET A 506 20.31 -4.04 -9.62
N ALA A 507 20.33 -5.04 -10.50
CA ALA A 507 20.47 -6.44 -10.10
C ALA A 507 21.85 -6.75 -9.48
N ASN A 508 22.92 -6.18 -10.04
CA ASN A 508 24.26 -6.34 -9.48
C ASN A 508 24.40 -5.66 -8.12
N GLN A 509 23.89 -4.45 -7.97
CA GLN A 509 23.88 -3.75 -6.67
C GLN A 509 23.06 -4.50 -5.62
N ALA A 510 21.92 -5.10 -6.01
CA ALA A 510 21.12 -5.94 -5.12
C ALA A 510 21.87 -7.20 -4.69
N ASP A 511 22.54 -7.88 -5.63
CA ASP A 511 23.41 -9.03 -5.32
C ASP A 511 24.56 -8.63 -4.37
N ASP A 512 25.16 -7.45 -4.57
CA ASP A 512 26.25 -6.96 -3.72
C ASP A 512 25.76 -6.68 -2.29
N ILE A 513 24.59 -6.03 -2.11
CA ILE A 513 23.98 -5.81 -0.80
C ILE A 513 23.69 -7.16 -0.13
N MET A 514 23.04 -8.08 -0.82
CA MET A 514 22.75 -9.41 -0.29
C MET A 514 24.04 -10.17 0.08
N GLY A 515 25.09 -10.05 -0.72
CA GLY A 515 26.41 -10.63 -0.40
C GLY A 515 27.07 -10.02 0.83
N GLN A 516 26.88 -8.73 1.08
CA GLN A 516 27.34 -8.07 2.32
C GLN A 516 26.55 -8.57 3.53
N LEU A 517 25.24 -8.72 3.42
CA LEU A 517 24.39 -9.27 4.47
C LEU A 517 24.75 -10.72 4.80
N GLU A 518 25.06 -11.56 3.79
CA GLU A 518 25.52 -12.93 3.97
C GLU A 518 26.83 -12.97 4.77
N LYS A 519 27.82 -12.16 4.38
CA LYS A 519 29.12 -12.09 5.05
C LYS A 519 29.03 -11.49 6.46
N GLY A 520 28.16 -10.51 6.63
CA GLY A 520 28.01 -9.80 7.91
C GLY A 520 27.31 -10.61 9.00
N GLY A 521 26.57 -11.65 8.65
CA GLY A 521 25.86 -12.52 9.60
C GLY A 521 24.84 -11.80 10.49
N SER A 522 24.39 -10.61 10.09
CA SER A 522 23.52 -9.75 10.89
C SER A 522 22.05 -10.23 10.95
N MET A 523 21.68 -11.16 10.06
CA MET A 523 20.31 -11.67 10.00
C MET A 523 20.13 -12.89 10.89
N THR A 524 19.13 -12.85 11.74
CA THR A 524 18.88 -13.92 12.74
C THR A 524 18.22 -15.16 12.13
N LYS A 525 17.55 -15.01 10.98
CA LYS A 525 16.81 -16.06 10.28
C LYS A 525 16.88 -15.82 8.78
N CYS A 526 16.90 -16.90 8.00
CA CYS A 526 16.70 -16.86 6.53
C CYS A 526 17.51 -15.75 5.81
N GLY A 527 18.73 -15.47 6.30
CA GLY A 527 19.62 -14.52 5.65
C GLY A 527 19.96 -14.93 4.20
N PRO A 528 20.42 -14.00 3.38
CA PRO A 528 20.85 -14.29 2.03
C PRO A 528 21.94 -15.38 1.99
N LYS A 529 21.89 -16.22 0.93
CA LYS A 529 22.88 -17.26 0.62
C LYS A 529 23.06 -17.29 -0.88
N LEU A 530 23.95 -16.45 -1.39
CA LEU A 530 24.03 -16.21 -2.82
C LEU A 530 24.46 -17.45 -3.61
N ASN A 531 23.70 -17.77 -4.65
CA ASN A 531 24.07 -18.77 -5.64
C ASN A 531 25.36 -18.38 -6.37
N LYS A 532 26.15 -19.36 -6.78
CA LYS A 532 27.26 -19.13 -7.69
C LYS A 532 26.72 -18.62 -9.04
N LYS A 533 27.38 -17.61 -9.60
CA LYS A 533 27.04 -17.11 -10.93
C LYS A 533 27.17 -18.21 -11.98
N GLN A 534 26.16 -18.29 -12.84
CA GLN A 534 26.10 -19.18 -14.01
C GLN A 534 25.53 -18.38 -15.19
N PRO A 535 25.79 -18.76 -16.44
CA PRO A 535 25.13 -18.16 -17.58
C PRO A 535 23.60 -18.24 -17.46
N ALA A 536 22.89 -17.22 -17.89
CA ALA A 536 21.43 -17.13 -17.79
C ALA A 536 20.73 -18.37 -18.39
N GLU A 537 21.25 -18.91 -19.49
CA GLU A 537 20.72 -20.09 -20.17
C GLU A 537 20.74 -21.35 -19.31
N ALA A 538 21.67 -21.45 -18.36
CA ALA A 538 21.74 -22.57 -17.42
C ALA A 538 20.56 -22.50 -16.41
N TRP A 539 20.12 -21.28 -16.07
CA TRP A 539 18.96 -21.06 -15.21
C TRP A 539 17.63 -21.27 -15.97
N TYR A 540 17.49 -20.75 -17.19
CA TYR A 540 16.27 -20.88 -17.99
C TYR A 540 15.91 -22.33 -18.33
N LYS A 541 16.88 -23.23 -18.37
CA LYS A 541 16.65 -24.68 -18.55
C LYS A 541 16.03 -25.36 -17.31
N LYS A 542 16.08 -24.72 -16.14
CA LYS A 542 15.46 -25.24 -14.93
C LYS A 542 13.97 -24.90 -14.95
N GLY A 543 13.09 -25.86 -14.76
CA GLY A 543 11.64 -25.68 -14.83
C GLY A 543 11.03 -24.67 -13.84
N SER A 544 11.82 -24.22 -12.86
CA SER A 544 11.48 -23.21 -11.87
C SER A 544 12.04 -21.82 -12.18
N ALA A 545 12.73 -21.64 -13.29
CA ALA A 545 13.28 -20.33 -13.66
C ALA A 545 12.21 -19.41 -14.26
N PRO A 546 12.44 -18.08 -14.27
CA PRO A 546 11.62 -17.13 -15.01
C PRO A 546 11.56 -17.50 -16.49
N PHE A 547 10.44 -17.18 -17.13
CA PHE A 547 10.30 -17.40 -18.56
C PHE A 547 11.12 -16.36 -19.34
N PRO A 548 11.89 -16.78 -20.37
CA PRO A 548 12.51 -15.84 -21.28
C PRO A 548 11.40 -15.16 -22.12
N LYS A 549 11.26 -13.85 -21.96
CA LYS A 549 10.26 -13.04 -22.66
C LYS A 549 10.88 -12.36 -23.88
N LEU A 550 10.16 -12.37 -25.00
CA LEU A 550 10.56 -11.62 -26.18
C LEU A 550 10.09 -10.15 -26.03
N ALA A 551 11.00 -9.21 -26.23
CA ALA A 551 10.75 -7.77 -26.02
C ALA A 551 9.66 -7.17 -26.93
N ASN A 552 9.38 -7.78 -28.06
CA ASN A 552 8.41 -7.32 -29.07
C ASN A 552 7.12 -8.15 -29.11
N GLU A 553 6.93 -9.07 -28.17
CA GLU A 553 5.73 -9.89 -28.14
C GLU A 553 4.51 -9.05 -27.75
N LYS A 554 3.49 -9.08 -28.59
CA LYS A 554 2.19 -8.47 -28.33
C LYS A 554 1.08 -9.46 -28.73
N PRO A 555 0.51 -10.21 -27.78
CA PRO A 555 -0.64 -11.07 -28.07
C PRO A 555 -1.84 -10.21 -28.49
N LYS A 556 -2.86 -10.83 -29.10
CA LYS A 556 -4.10 -10.14 -29.46
C LYS A 556 -4.77 -9.57 -28.20
N GLY A 557 -5.27 -8.33 -28.29
CA GLY A 557 -6.05 -7.72 -27.23
C GLY A 557 -7.36 -8.46 -26.96
N GLU A 558 -7.71 -8.59 -25.69
CA GLU A 558 -8.93 -9.24 -25.22
C GLU A 558 -9.55 -8.42 -24.08
N THR A 559 -10.89 -8.30 -24.12
CA THR A 559 -11.66 -7.58 -23.10
C THR A 559 -12.81 -8.45 -22.59
N GLN A 560 -13.33 -8.11 -21.44
CA GLN A 560 -14.46 -8.78 -20.79
C GLN A 560 -15.38 -7.79 -20.10
N SER A 561 -16.61 -8.23 -19.75
CA SER A 561 -17.49 -7.38 -18.94
C SER A 561 -16.95 -7.18 -17.54
N TYR A 562 -17.33 -6.08 -16.90
CA TYR A 562 -17.00 -5.79 -15.51
C TYR A 562 -17.36 -6.95 -14.58
N GLU A 563 -18.56 -7.52 -14.72
CA GLU A 563 -19.04 -8.62 -13.90
C GLU A 563 -18.20 -9.89 -14.07
N ASN A 564 -17.73 -10.16 -15.29
CA ASN A 564 -16.85 -11.30 -15.54
C ASN A 564 -15.46 -11.09 -14.95
N SER A 565 -14.94 -9.87 -14.99
CA SER A 565 -13.64 -9.56 -14.38
C SER A 565 -13.59 -9.86 -12.88
N LEU A 566 -14.73 -9.68 -12.18
CA LEU A 566 -14.85 -9.98 -10.75
C LEU A 566 -14.96 -11.49 -10.44
N LYS A 567 -15.42 -12.31 -11.39
CA LYS A 567 -15.63 -13.76 -11.18
C LYS A 567 -14.37 -14.59 -11.27
N HIS A 568 -13.29 -14.03 -11.80
CA HIS A 568 -12.02 -14.73 -12.02
C HIS A 568 -12.20 -16.05 -12.81
N ASN A 569 -12.77 -15.95 -13.99
CA ASN A 569 -13.00 -17.07 -14.91
C ASN A 569 -12.06 -17.01 -16.13
N TRP A 570 -10.78 -16.75 -15.92
CA TRP A 570 -9.76 -16.64 -16.97
C TRP A 570 -8.60 -17.60 -16.79
#